data_f3f32d3b69a3e6c2fcc2d9516eca48e7
#
_entry.id   f3f32d3b69a3e6c2fcc2d9516eca48e7
#
_cell.length_a   1.000
_cell.length_b   1.000
_cell.length_c   1.000
_cell.angle_alpha   90.00
_cell.angle_beta   90.00
_cell.angle_gamma   90.00
#
_symmetry.space_group_name_H-M   'P 1'
#
loop_
_entity.id
_entity.type
_entity.pdbx_description
1 polymer ?
#
loop_
_entity_poly.entity_id
_entity_poly.type
_entity_poly.pdbx_seq_one_letter_code
_entity_poly.pdbx_strand_id
1 'polypeptide(L)'
;MTLTRRSLMRGTAAALAVPALGSLGAMPAAAQDKTWKHGLSLFGALKYPEGFKNFDYVNPAAPQGGTVRQVAFGTFDNFNTVVAGVKGSIAIGTELYNETLMTSALDEVSTEYGLLAEAVSHPDDFSTVTYRLRANARWHDGKPVTPEDVIFSFNAFKENSPQLGAYYRHVTKAEKTGDRDITFTFDGPGNRELPQIVGQLPVLPKHWWEGTDKNGKKRDVTQTTLEPPLGSGPYRLKDFAPGRSLVYEKVDNYWGKDLNVVVGTRNFQQIRYEYFRDSTVALEAFKGDQVDWRTENSAKNWATAYDFPAVRDKKVVLEEFDIRNIGVMQSFAFNIRRDKFKDPRVRRAFNFAFDFEEMNKQIFFGQYKRINSFFEGTELASAGLPEGRELEILNTVKDQVPPEVFTTPYSNPKGGDQQALRNNLRDALKLFRDAGYDIKDTKLVNAKTGEQFAVEFLVDDPASERFVLFYKPSLERLGIVVNSRTVDAAQYENRLRQWDYDIIVASWGQSLSPGNEQRDFWSSAAADQPGSRNMIGIKNPAIDKLIERVIFTKDRDDLVAATKALDRVLLWNFYVVPQWTYGKVRSARWDRFSRPETMPKYGLAAFPTIWWFDADKAAKVPQRS
;
A
#
# COMPACT_ATOMS: atom_id res chain seq x y z
N MET A 1 45.03 35.05 0.57
CA MET A 1 46.27 35.18 1.33
C MET A 1 46.58 33.87 2.01
N THR A 2 47.59 33.24 1.49
CA THR A 2 48.32 32.05 1.93
C THR A 2 49.01 32.23 3.26
N LEU A 3 49.21 31.09 4.00
CA LEU A 3 50.40 30.71 4.78
C LEU A 3 49.98 29.70 5.89
N THR A 4 50.26 28.46 5.74
CA THR A 4 51.43 27.53 5.84
C THR A 4 52.05 27.40 7.26
N ARG A 5 51.99 26.16 7.72
CA ARG A 5 53.02 25.25 8.26
C ARG A 5 53.91 25.64 9.48
N ARG A 6 54.00 24.56 10.36
CA ARG A 6 55.19 24.11 11.12
C ARG A 6 55.60 24.90 12.38
N SER A 7 55.85 24.27 13.48
CA SER A 7 56.81 23.30 14.02
C SER A 7 56.86 23.51 15.54
N LEU A 8 57.35 22.76 16.42
CA LEU A 8 58.33 21.73 16.62
C LEU A 8 58.40 21.41 18.13
N MET A 9 58.42 20.16 18.44
CA MET A 9 59.33 19.39 19.30
C MET A 9 59.81 19.88 20.66
N ARG A 10 59.86 18.84 21.53
CA ARG A 10 60.79 18.43 22.64
C ARG A 10 60.22 18.75 24.02
N GLY A 11 60.14 17.84 24.97
CA GLY A 11 60.74 16.52 25.21
C GLY A 11 60.66 16.32 26.71
N THR A 12 60.46 15.14 27.18
CA THR A 12 61.26 14.53 28.24
C THR A 12 60.62 13.21 28.68
N ALA A 13 61.40 12.17 28.65
CA ALA A 13 61.05 10.81 29.04
C ALA A 13 61.01 10.72 30.59
N ALA A 14 59.96 10.04 31.10
CA ALA A 14 59.97 9.39 32.38
C ALA A 14 59.43 7.98 32.21
N ALA A 15 60.31 7.01 32.33
CA ALA A 15 59.99 5.58 32.33
C ALA A 15 59.27 5.25 33.65
N LEU A 16 58.04 4.73 33.54
CA LEU A 16 57.38 3.96 34.59
C LEU A 16 56.89 2.66 34.02
N ALA A 17 57.35 1.58 34.62
CA ALA A 17 57.05 0.20 34.34
C ALA A 17 55.55 -0.06 34.46
N VAL A 18 54.93 -0.58 33.37
CA VAL A 18 53.56 -1.13 33.37
C VAL A 18 53.67 -2.63 33.39
N PRO A 19 53.02 -3.35 34.32
CA PRO A 19 52.95 -4.78 34.32
C PRO A 19 52.11 -5.25 33.10
N ALA A 20 52.60 -6.25 32.41
CA ALA A 20 51.91 -6.95 31.32
C ALA A 20 50.57 -7.52 31.82
N LEU A 21 49.49 -6.86 31.51
CA LEU A 21 48.15 -7.43 31.55
C LEU A 21 47.98 -8.25 30.28
N GLY A 22 47.80 -9.55 30.48
CA GLY A 22 47.57 -10.51 29.42
C GLY A 22 46.45 -10.07 28.47
N SER A 23 46.70 -10.27 27.18
CA SER A 23 45.69 -10.21 26.13
C SER A 23 44.54 -11.16 26.48
N LEU A 24 43.45 -10.62 26.99
CA LEU A 24 42.16 -11.28 26.93
C LEU A 24 41.84 -11.40 25.43
N GLY A 25 42.11 -12.56 24.86
CA GLY A 25 41.64 -12.92 23.56
C GLY A 25 40.12 -12.66 23.52
N ALA A 26 39.65 -11.86 22.57
CA ALA A 26 38.23 -11.78 22.25
C ALA A 26 37.78 -13.23 21.98
N MET A 27 37.02 -13.81 22.90
CA MET A 27 36.33 -15.04 22.64
C MET A 27 35.48 -14.79 21.40
N PRO A 28 35.51 -15.65 20.38
CA PRO A 28 34.53 -15.55 19.30
C PRO A 28 33.17 -15.64 19.96
N ALA A 29 32.30 -14.66 19.65
CA ALA A 29 30.92 -14.72 20.07
C ALA A 29 30.42 -16.12 19.73
N ALA A 30 29.99 -16.87 20.74
CA ALA A 30 29.42 -18.19 20.54
C ALA A 30 28.33 -18.02 19.49
N ALA A 31 28.41 -18.77 18.40
CA ALA A 31 27.37 -18.80 17.39
C ALA A 31 26.10 -19.22 18.13
N GLN A 32 25.19 -18.27 18.38
CA GLN A 32 23.89 -18.58 18.93
C GLN A 32 23.26 -19.58 17.97
N ASP A 33 22.92 -20.77 18.44
CA ASP A 33 22.22 -21.76 17.64
C ASP A 33 20.96 -21.13 17.06
N LYS A 34 20.92 -20.99 15.73
CA LYS A 34 19.80 -20.35 15.03
C LYS A 34 18.55 -21.22 15.19
N THR A 35 17.51 -20.66 15.79
CA THR A 35 16.20 -21.30 15.80
C THR A 35 15.49 -21.02 14.47
N TRP A 36 15.36 -22.06 13.66
CA TRP A 36 14.73 -21.97 12.34
C TRP A 36 13.23 -22.19 12.44
N LYS A 37 12.45 -21.38 11.70
CA LYS A 37 10.99 -21.45 11.58
C LYS A 37 10.61 -21.50 10.11
N HIS A 38 9.52 -22.21 9.78
CA HIS A 38 8.98 -22.30 8.41
C HIS A 38 8.09 -21.12 8.03
N GLY A 39 7.78 -20.23 8.96
CA GLY A 39 6.96 -19.04 8.78
C GLY A 39 7.27 -17.99 9.83
N LEU A 40 6.72 -16.80 9.63
CA LEU A 40 6.90 -15.63 10.47
C LEU A 40 5.56 -14.92 10.67
N SER A 41 5.17 -14.69 11.91
CA SER A 41 4.01 -13.87 12.27
C SER A 41 4.47 -12.66 13.07
N LEU A 42 3.90 -11.49 12.82
CA LEU A 42 4.18 -10.30 13.64
C LEU A 42 3.71 -10.50 15.07
N PHE A 43 2.55 -11.15 15.25
CA PHE A 43 1.93 -11.35 16.56
C PHE A 43 1.25 -12.71 16.61
N GLY A 44 1.74 -13.57 17.48
CA GLY A 44 1.12 -14.84 17.76
C GLY A 44 1.77 -16.06 17.09
N ALA A 45 1.12 -17.19 17.25
CA ALA A 45 1.55 -18.46 16.67
C ALA A 45 1.14 -18.56 15.20
N LEU A 46 1.89 -19.35 14.44
CA LEU A 46 1.52 -19.72 13.08
C LEU A 46 0.30 -20.63 13.10
N LYS A 47 -0.69 -20.36 12.26
CA LYS A 47 -1.88 -21.22 12.10
C LYS A 47 -1.50 -22.58 11.49
N TYR A 48 -0.63 -22.56 10.49
CA TYR A 48 -0.21 -23.76 9.79
C TYR A 48 1.08 -24.32 10.42
N PRO A 49 1.05 -25.59 10.93
CA PRO A 49 2.23 -26.21 11.52
C PRO A 49 3.28 -26.54 10.47
N GLU A 50 4.51 -26.78 10.91
CA GLU A 50 5.57 -27.26 10.04
C GLU A 50 5.13 -28.53 9.29
N GLY A 51 5.39 -28.60 7.99
CA GLY A 51 5.00 -29.72 7.15
C GLY A 51 3.52 -29.77 6.76
N PHE A 52 2.75 -28.69 6.97
CA PHE A 52 1.40 -28.59 6.42
C PHE A 52 1.39 -28.85 4.90
N LYS A 53 0.27 -29.32 4.34
CA LYS A 53 0.20 -29.78 2.94
C LYS A 53 -0.22 -28.68 1.98
N ASN A 54 -1.15 -27.86 2.36
CA ASN A 54 -1.71 -26.73 1.61
C ASN A 54 -2.45 -25.79 2.57
N PHE A 55 -2.73 -24.59 2.13
CA PHE A 55 -3.62 -23.69 2.87
C PHE A 55 -5.07 -24.22 2.91
N ASP A 56 -5.80 -23.94 3.99
CA ASP A 56 -7.18 -24.43 4.18
C ASP A 56 -8.17 -23.86 3.15
N TYR A 57 -7.84 -22.72 2.57
CA TYR A 57 -8.69 -21.97 1.61
C TYR A 57 -8.43 -22.31 0.15
N VAL A 58 -7.67 -23.36 -0.15
CA VAL A 58 -7.43 -23.81 -1.52
C VAL A 58 -8.07 -25.17 -1.79
N ASN A 59 -8.30 -25.48 -3.04
CA ASN A 59 -8.61 -26.84 -3.46
C ASN A 59 -7.33 -27.49 -4.01
N PRO A 60 -6.69 -28.42 -3.27
CA PRO A 60 -5.47 -29.08 -3.72
C PRO A 60 -5.66 -29.93 -4.99
N ALA A 61 -6.90 -30.33 -5.30
CA ALA A 61 -7.27 -31.07 -6.49
C ALA A 61 -7.86 -30.17 -7.58
N ALA A 62 -7.66 -28.84 -7.50
CA ALA A 62 -8.18 -27.91 -8.51
C ALA A 62 -7.67 -28.29 -9.91
N PRO A 63 -8.57 -28.39 -10.92
CA PRO A 63 -8.16 -28.63 -12.30
C PRO A 63 -7.16 -27.59 -12.78
N GLN A 64 -6.13 -28.07 -13.47
CA GLN A 64 -5.09 -27.21 -14.05
C GLN A 64 -5.41 -27.00 -15.53
N GLY A 65 -5.40 -25.75 -16.01
CA GLY A 65 -5.63 -25.47 -17.42
C GLY A 65 -6.51 -24.26 -17.68
N GLY A 66 -6.89 -24.09 -18.95
CA GLY A 66 -7.74 -22.98 -19.40
C GLY A 66 -7.04 -21.62 -19.40
N THR A 67 -7.74 -20.64 -19.91
CA THR A 67 -7.28 -19.24 -20.00
C THR A 67 -8.23 -18.34 -19.25
N VAL A 68 -7.69 -17.37 -18.54
CA VAL A 68 -8.45 -16.26 -17.95
C VAL A 68 -8.03 -14.95 -18.59
N ARG A 69 -9.02 -14.14 -19.03
CA ARG A 69 -8.82 -12.82 -19.64
C ARG A 69 -9.26 -11.74 -18.66
N GLN A 70 -8.34 -10.86 -18.28
CA GLN A 70 -8.57 -9.83 -17.29
C GLN A 70 -8.43 -8.42 -17.87
N VAL A 71 -9.09 -7.46 -17.23
CA VAL A 71 -8.96 -6.04 -17.53
C VAL A 71 -7.71 -5.49 -16.84
N ALA A 72 -6.92 -4.71 -17.59
CA ALA A 72 -5.92 -3.81 -17.03
C ALA A 72 -6.24 -2.37 -17.48
N PHE A 73 -5.92 -1.39 -16.64
CA PHE A 73 -6.11 0.02 -16.97
C PHE A 73 -4.78 0.73 -17.22
N GLY A 74 -4.83 1.75 -18.10
CA GLY A 74 -3.67 2.55 -18.45
C GLY A 74 -2.88 1.98 -19.62
N THR A 75 -1.58 1.86 -19.44
CA THR A 75 -0.62 1.41 -20.45
C THR A 75 0.60 0.78 -19.79
N PHE A 76 1.49 0.17 -20.58
CA PHE A 76 2.81 -0.24 -20.11
C PHE A 76 3.85 -0.09 -21.21
N ASP A 77 5.07 0.21 -20.79
CA ASP A 77 6.27 0.28 -21.62
C ASP A 77 7.52 -0.23 -20.88
N ASN A 78 7.31 -0.93 -19.76
CA ASN A 78 8.39 -1.37 -18.89
C ASN A 78 8.06 -2.69 -18.17
N PHE A 79 9.05 -3.62 -18.12
CA PHE A 79 9.02 -4.84 -17.31
C PHE A 79 9.97 -4.78 -16.11
N ASN A 80 10.81 -3.74 -16.01
CA ASN A 80 11.75 -3.61 -14.92
C ASN A 80 11.08 -3.04 -13.67
N THR A 81 10.83 -3.89 -12.68
CA THR A 81 10.18 -3.51 -11.41
C THR A 81 11.04 -2.61 -10.53
N VAL A 82 12.37 -2.62 -10.70
CA VAL A 82 13.30 -1.80 -9.88
C VAL A 82 13.05 -0.30 -10.07
N VAL A 83 12.72 0.12 -11.29
CA VAL A 83 12.47 1.53 -11.62
C VAL A 83 10.97 1.86 -11.69
N ALA A 84 10.10 0.98 -11.22
CA ALA A 84 8.66 1.22 -11.16
C ALA A 84 8.35 2.52 -10.37
N GLY A 85 7.46 3.35 -10.92
CA GLY A 85 7.13 4.66 -10.33
C GLY A 85 8.19 5.75 -10.51
N VAL A 86 9.32 5.43 -11.15
CA VAL A 86 10.41 6.39 -11.47
C VAL A 86 10.55 6.57 -12.97
N LYS A 87 10.57 5.48 -13.72
CA LYS A 87 10.74 5.47 -15.19
C LYS A 87 9.74 4.51 -15.83
N GLY A 88 9.03 5.00 -16.82
CA GLY A 88 8.07 4.22 -17.58
C GLY A 88 6.83 3.76 -16.77
N SER A 89 5.92 3.08 -17.46
CA SER A 89 4.73 2.46 -16.89
C SER A 89 4.95 0.96 -16.79
N ILE A 90 4.95 0.43 -15.56
CA ILE A 90 5.20 -0.99 -15.33
C ILE A 90 4.04 -1.86 -15.83
N ALA A 91 4.36 -2.99 -16.44
CA ALA A 91 3.37 -3.98 -16.82
C ALA A 91 2.73 -4.64 -15.59
N ILE A 92 1.42 -4.93 -15.66
CA ILE A 92 0.71 -5.70 -14.63
C ILE A 92 1.15 -7.16 -14.64
N GLY A 93 1.09 -7.87 -13.52
CA GLY A 93 1.35 -9.29 -13.42
C GLY A 93 2.82 -9.67 -13.25
N THR A 94 3.68 -8.72 -12.87
CA THR A 94 5.11 -9.01 -12.62
C THR A 94 5.34 -9.98 -11.46
N GLU A 95 4.41 -10.08 -10.53
CA GLU A 95 4.39 -11.05 -9.43
C GLU A 95 4.15 -12.50 -9.88
N LEU A 96 3.75 -12.70 -11.13
CA LEU A 96 3.55 -14.03 -11.69
C LEU A 96 4.87 -14.73 -12.03
N TYR A 97 5.94 -13.97 -12.28
CA TYR A 97 7.28 -14.50 -12.60
C TYR A 97 8.36 -14.08 -11.59
N ASN A 98 8.15 -13.04 -10.81
CA ASN A 98 9.05 -12.65 -9.71
C ASN A 98 8.54 -13.19 -8.39
N GLU A 99 9.34 -14.01 -7.72
CA GLU A 99 8.99 -14.53 -6.40
C GLU A 99 9.71 -13.79 -5.28
N THR A 100 9.15 -13.87 -4.09
CA THR A 100 9.69 -13.30 -2.85
C THR A 100 10.27 -14.39 -1.96
N LEU A 101 11.01 -14.01 -0.92
CA LEU A 101 11.53 -14.97 0.06
C LEU A 101 10.41 -15.70 0.79
N MET A 102 9.38 -14.95 1.16
CA MET A 102 8.18 -15.44 1.88
C MET A 102 6.91 -15.10 1.11
N THR A 103 5.81 -15.76 1.40
CA THR A 103 4.48 -15.46 0.86
C THR A 103 3.44 -15.37 1.98
N SER A 104 2.50 -14.42 1.86
CA SER A 104 1.48 -14.19 2.88
C SER A 104 0.38 -15.24 2.85
N ALA A 105 -0.09 -15.66 4.02
CA ALA A 105 -1.34 -16.41 4.16
C ALA A 105 -2.53 -15.45 4.06
N LEU A 106 -3.56 -15.81 3.30
CA LEU A 106 -4.73 -14.96 3.07
C LEU A 106 -5.81 -15.10 4.16
N ASP A 107 -5.63 -15.97 5.14
CA ASP A 107 -6.54 -16.22 6.23
C ASP A 107 -5.95 -15.91 7.62
N GLU A 108 -4.73 -15.37 7.64
CA GLU A 108 -4.04 -14.89 8.84
C GLU A 108 -3.69 -13.41 8.72
N VAL A 109 -3.64 -12.74 9.86
CA VAL A 109 -3.18 -11.35 9.92
C VAL A 109 -1.66 -11.33 10.01
N SER A 110 -1.01 -10.69 9.03
CA SER A 110 0.43 -10.43 9.06
C SER A 110 1.31 -11.66 9.33
N THR A 111 0.96 -12.75 8.67
CA THR A 111 1.69 -14.03 8.73
C THR A 111 2.16 -14.43 7.35
N GLU A 112 3.41 -14.84 7.25
CA GLU A 112 4.06 -15.26 6.01
C GLU A 112 4.72 -16.62 6.20
N TYR A 113 4.73 -17.39 5.11
CA TYR A 113 5.35 -18.71 5.04
C TYR A 113 6.41 -18.77 3.95
N GLY A 114 7.38 -19.66 4.11
CA GLY A 114 8.51 -19.75 3.19
C GLY A 114 8.13 -20.07 1.75
N LEU A 115 8.56 -19.23 0.81
CA LEU A 115 8.43 -19.44 -0.65
C LEU A 115 9.82 -19.76 -1.23
N LEU A 116 10.62 -18.78 -1.67
CA LEU A 116 12.02 -19.02 -2.06
C LEU A 116 12.88 -19.44 -0.86
N ALA A 117 12.59 -18.90 0.33
CA ALA A 117 13.17 -19.37 1.57
C ALA A 117 12.42 -20.59 2.11
N GLU A 118 13.13 -21.59 2.60
CA GLU A 118 12.54 -22.72 3.33
C GLU A 118 12.38 -22.43 4.82
N ALA A 119 13.23 -21.54 5.36
CA ALA A 119 13.24 -21.21 6.78
C ALA A 119 13.75 -19.79 7.02
N VAL A 120 13.33 -19.25 8.16
CA VAL A 120 13.73 -17.94 8.67
C VAL A 120 14.15 -18.05 10.13
N SER A 121 15.15 -17.28 10.54
CA SER A 121 15.64 -17.21 11.93
C SER A 121 15.98 -15.77 12.28
N HIS A 122 15.61 -15.34 13.47
CA HIS A 122 15.94 -14.02 14.02
C HIS A 122 16.16 -14.12 15.53
N PRO A 123 17.00 -13.27 16.14
CA PRO A 123 17.08 -13.13 17.58
C PRO A 123 15.80 -12.48 18.15
N ASP A 124 15.58 -12.62 19.45
CA ASP A 124 14.40 -12.08 20.13
C ASP A 124 14.31 -10.55 20.07
N ASP A 125 15.44 -9.89 19.91
CA ASP A 125 15.53 -8.42 19.81
C ASP A 125 15.31 -7.91 18.38
N PHE A 126 15.12 -8.78 17.38
CA PHE A 126 14.94 -8.41 15.97
C PHE A 126 16.06 -7.53 15.39
N SER A 127 17.28 -7.64 15.89
CA SER A 127 18.43 -6.87 15.38
C SER A 127 18.91 -7.35 14.02
N THR A 128 18.62 -8.62 13.69
CA THR A 128 18.94 -9.25 12.40
C THR A 128 17.86 -10.25 12.01
N VAL A 129 17.86 -10.67 10.74
CA VAL A 129 17.13 -11.85 10.27
C VAL A 129 17.97 -12.63 9.28
N THR A 130 17.91 -13.95 9.35
CA THR A 130 18.53 -14.84 8.37
C THR A 130 17.46 -15.65 7.65
N TYR A 131 17.52 -15.66 6.32
CA TYR A 131 16.70 -16.50 5.45
C TYR A 131 17.56 -17.61 4.85
N ARG A 132 17.04 -18.83 4.83
CA ARG A 132 17.65 -19.97 4.17
C ARG A 132 16.91 -20.30 2.88
N LEU A 133 17.56 -20.16 1.75
CA LEU A 133 16.97 -20.50 0.44
C LEU A 133 16.77 -22.01 0.29
N ARG A 134 15.72 -22.38 -0.44
CA ARG A 134 15.47 -23.76 -0.82
C ARG A 134 16.55 -24.26 -1.77
N ALA A 135 17.05 -25.47 -1.54
CA ALA A 135 18.10 -26.07 -2.37
C ALA A 135 17.65 -26.34 -3.82
N ASN A 136 16.35 -26.51 -4.04
CA ASN A 136 15.74 -26.78 -5.35
C ASN A 136 15.17 -25.55 -6.06
N ALA A 137 15.24 -24.36 -5.47
CA ALA A 137 14.78 -23.13 -6.12
C ALA A 137 15.59 -22.82 -7.38
N ARG A 138 14.92 -22.56 -8.49
CA ARG A 138 15.54 -22.40 -9.82
C ARG A 138 14.89 -21.25 -10.59
N TRP A 139 15.71 -20.58 -11.38
CA TRP A 139 15.26 -19.70 -12.44
C TRP A 139 14.72 -20.50 -13.63
N HIS A 140 13.95 -19.84 -14.50
CA HIS A 140 13.38 -20.51 -15.71
C HIS A 140 14.45 -21.05 -16.66
N ASP A 141 15.71 -20.58 -16.57
CA ASP A 141 16.85 -21.10 -17.33
C ASP A 141 17.54 -22.31 -16.64
N GLY A 142 16.98 -22.76 -15.51
CA GLY A 142 17.47 -23.92 -14.75
C GLY A 142 18.58 -23.61 -13.74
N LYS A 143 19.14 -22.41 -13.72
CA LYS A 143 20.16 -22.03 -12.75
C LYS A 143 19.56 -21.90 -11.35
N PRO A 144 20.33 -22.19 -10.28
CA PRO A 144 19.85 -22.05 -8.91
C PRO A 144 19.60 -20.58 -8.54
N VAL A 145 18.61 -20.35 -7.68
CA VAL A 145 18.46 -19.08 -6.96
C VAL A 145 19.48 -19.06 -5.83
N THR A 146 20.25 -17.99 -5.73
CA THR A 146 21.39 -17.90 -4.83
C THR A 146 21.30 -16.73 -3.85
N PRO A 147 22.05 -16.73 -2.72
CA PRO A 147 22.17 -15.58 -1.85
C PRO A 147 22.63 -14.30 -2.57
N GLU A 148 23.48 -14.45 -3.58
CA GLU A 148 23.96 -13.34 -4.41
C GLU A 148 22.82 -12.67 -5.21
N ASP A 149 21.81 -13.43 -5.66
CA ASP A 149 20.62 -12.89 -6.31
C ASP A 149 19.80 -12.03 -5.33
N VAL A 150 19.66 -12.49 -4.09
CA VAL A 150 18.92 -11.76 -3.04
C VAL A 150 19.62 -10.45 -2.68
N ILE A 151 20.94 -10.49 -2.49
CA ILE A 151 21.76 -9.30 -2.19
C ILE A 151 21.70 -8.31 -3.34
N PHE A 152 21.84 -8.78 -4.60
CA PHE A 152 21.69 -7.96 -5.79
C PHE A 152 20.32 -7.26 -5.82
N SER A 153 19.24 -8.01 -5.58
CA SER A 153 17.89 -7.49 -5.60
C SER A 153 17.67 -6.41 -4.53
N PHE A 154 18.11 -6.69 -3.31
CA PHE A 154 18.01 -5.73 -2.21
C PHE A 154 18.72 -4.41 -2.54
N ASN A 155 19.95 -4.46 -3.01
CA ASN A 155 20.72 -3.27 -3.38
C ASN A 155 20.07 -2.53 -4.55
N ALA A 156 19.65 -3.26 -5.60
CA ALA A 156 19.01 -2.67 -6.77
C ALA A 156 17.74 -1.88 -6.39
N PHE A 157 16.86 -2.47 -5.58
CA PHE A 157 15.63 -1.81 -5.13
C PHE A 157 15.91 -0.65 -4.16
N LYS A 158 16.81 -0.85 -3.20
CA LYS A 158 17.14 0.19 -2.20
C LYS A 158 17.74 1.44 -2.84
N GLU A 159 18.56 1.27 -3.87
CA GLU A 159 19.27 2.37 -4.53
C GLU A 159 18.43 3.07 -5.62
N ASN A 160 17.55 2.34 -6.32
CA ASN A 160 16.90 2.85 -7.53
C ASN A 160 15.38 3.06 -7.41
N SER A 161 14.75 2.56 -6.35
CA SER A 161 13.33 2.77 -6.06
C SER A 161 13.16 3.67 -4.84
N PRO A 162 12.74 4.93 -4.98
CA PRO A 162 12.56 5.84 -3.83
C PRO A 162 11.61 5.27 -2.77
N GLN A 163 10.52 4.63 -3.20
CA GLN A 163 9.55 4.02 -2.31
C GLN A 163 10.14 2.85 -1.53
N LEU A 164 10.79 1.89 -2.21
CA LEU A 164 11.40 0.74 -1.55
C LEU A 164 12.68 1.12 -0.81
N GLY A 165 13.43 2.11 -1.28
CA GLY A 165 14.56 2.69 -0.56
C GLY A 165 14.14 3.27 0.79
N ALA A 166 13.02 3.97 0.84
CA ALA A 166 12.43 4.44 2.09
C ALA A 166 11.94 3.29 2.98
N TYR A 167 11.34 2.25 2.37
CA TYR A 167 10.84 1.07 3.08
C TYR A 167 11.98 0.23 3.69
N TYR A 168 13.12 0.10 2.98
CA TYR A 168 14.32 -0.61 3.44
C TYR A 168 15.32 0.27 4.19
N ARG A 169 15.00 1.52 4.54
CA ARG A 169 15.98 2.45 5.15
C ARG A 169 16.62 1.92 6.44
N HIS A 170 15.87 1.15 7.23
CA HIS A 170 16.33 0.56 8.49
C HIS A 170 17.11 -0.75 8.31
N VAL A 171 17.29 -1.21 7.07
CA VAL A 171 18.13 -2.37 6.72
C VAL A 171 19.49 -1.86 6.31
N THR A 172 20.50 -2.06 7.15
CA THR A 172 21.84 -1.50 6.95
C THR A 172 22.74 -2.37 6.08
N LYS A 173 22.50 -3.69 6.11
CA LYS A 173 23.36 -4.66 5.42
C LYS A 173 22.55 -5.90 5.01
N ALA A 174 22.89 -6.45 3.84
CA ALA A 174 22.51 -7.78 3.40
C ALA A 174 23.79 -8.56 3.04
N GLU A 175 24.00 -9.73 3.63
CA GLU A 175 25.23 -10.51 3.41
C GLU A 175 24.96 -12.01 3.36
N LYS A 176 25.77 -12.70 2.56
CA LYS A 176 25.80 -14.16 2.55
C LYS A 176 26.49 -14.66 3.81
N THR A 177 25.80 -15.48 4.59
CA THR A 177 26.30 -16.04 5.85
C THR A 177 26.38 -17.56 5.83
N GLY A 178 26.02 -18.20 4.72
CA GLY A 178 26.12 -19.62 4.45
C GLY A 178 25.89 -19.90 2.97
N ASP A 179 26.02 -21.16 2.54
CA ASP A 179 25.84 -21.52 1.12
C ASP A 179 24.47 -21.13 0.57
N ARG A 180 23.44 -21.18 1.42
CA ARG A 180 22.06 -20.82 1.10
C ARG A 180 21.47 -19.78 2.04
N ASP A 181 22.29 -19.20 2.94
CA ASP A 181 21.82 -18.30 4.00
C ASP A 181 22.19 -16.85 3.69
N ILE A 182 21.20 -15.97 3.82
CA ILE A 182 21.33 -14.52 3.71
C ILE A 182 20.91 -13.89 5.03
N THR A 183 21.77 -13.05 5.60
CA THR A 183 21.46 -12.29 6.82
C THR A 183 21.30 -10.81 6.48
N PHE A 184 20.19 -10.25 6.93
CA PHE A 184 19.94 -8.81 6.93
C PHE A 184 20.19 -8.26 8.33
N THR A 185 20.91 -7.15 8.41
CA THR A 185 21.19 -6.43 9.66
C THR A 185 20.38 -5.13 9.68
N PHE A 186 19.82 -4.81 10.83
CA PHE A 186 19.01 -3.62 11.03
C PHE A 186 19.77 -2.55 11.81
N ASP A 187 19.30 -1.31 11.76
CA ASP A 187 19.95 -0.16 12.42
C ASP A 187 19.67 -0.07 13.93
N GLY A 188 18.75 -0.89 14.44
CA GLY A 188 18.44 -0.99 15.86
C GLY A 188 17.55 -2.18 16.19
N PRO A 189 17.49 -2.57 17.47
CA PRO A 189 16.66 -3.67 17.93
C PRO A 189 15.18 -3.27 18.12
N GLY A 190 14.31 -4.27 18.30
CA GLY A 190 12.92 -4.11 18.74
C GLY A 190 11.90 -3.91 17.62
N ASN A 191 12.31 -3.62 16.39
CA ASN A 191 11.38 -3.48 15.27
C ASN A 191 11.08 -4.84 14.63
N ARG A 192 10.01 -5.46 15.10
CA ARG A 192 9.61 -6.83 14.69
C ARG A 192 9.08 -6.93 13.25
N GLU A 193 8.75 -5.82 12.61
CA GLU A 193 8.27 -5.81 11.23
C GLU A 193 9.42 -5.97 10.22
N LEU A 194 10.64 -5.54 10.55
CA LEU A 194 11.77 -5.55 9.62
C LEU A 194 12.09 -6.93 9.03
N PRO A 195 12.00 -8.05 9.78
CA PRO A 195 12.10 -9.38 9.19
C PRO A 195 11.09 -9.64 8.07
N GLN A 196 9.82 -9.28 8.26
CA GLN A 196 8.80 -9.45 7.20
C GLN A 196 9.03 -8.50 6.03
N ILE A 197 9.42 -7.27 6.28
CA ILE A 197 9.75 -6.29 5.23
C ILE A 197 10.76 -6.86 4.23
N VAL A 198 11.83 -7.47 4.70
CA VAL A 198 12.81 -8.10 3.79
C VAL A 198 12.36 -9.46 3.26
N GLY A 199 11.44 -10.14 3.94
CA GLY A 199 10.79 -11.36 3.47
C GLY A 199 9.97 -11.15 2.19
N GLN A 200 9.43 -9.94 2.01
CA GLN A 200 8.64 -9.52 0.83
C GLN A 200 9.50 -9.04 -0.35
N LEU A 201 10.83 -9.07 -0.22
CA LEU A 201 11.76 -8.65 -1.29
C LEU A 201 11.54 -9.50 -2.55
N PRO A 202 11.16 -8.92 -3.70
CA PRO A 202 11.16 -9.62 -4.98
C PRO A 202 12.60 -9.98 -5.37
N VAL A 203 12.87 -11.26 -5.62
CA VAL A 203 14.21 -11.71 -5.97
C VAL A 203 14.39 -11.69 -7.49
N LEU A 204 15.50 -11.10 -7.94
CA LEU A 204 15.85 -10.89 -9.34
C LEU A 204 17.09 -11.72 -9.72
N PRO A 205 17.16 -12.25 -10.95
CA PRO A 205 18.30 -13.05 -11.41
C PRO A 205 19.50 -12.14 -11.71
N LYS A 206 20.46 -12.10 -10.77
CA LYS A 206 21.69 -11.30 -10.93
C LYS A 206 22.41 -11.59 -12.25
N HIS A 207 22.59 -12.89 -12.57
CA HIS A 207 23.30 -13.30 -13.77
C HIS A 207 22.64 -12.84 -15.07
N TRP A 208 21.31 -12.72 -15.09
CA TRP A 208 20.58 -12.20 -16.24
C TRP A 208 20.74 -10.69 -16.38
N TRP A 209 20.60 -9.96 -15.27
CA TRP A 209 20.75 -8.49 -15.26
C TRP A 209 22.18 -8.03 -15.57
N GLU A 210 23.18 -8.76 -15.10
CA GLU A 210 24.59 -8.48 -15.40
C GLU A 210 25.04 -8.97 -16.79
N GLY A 211 24.19 -9.74 -17.47
CA GLY A 211 24.42 -10.23 -18.83
C GLY A 211 24.08 -9.23 -19.93
N THR A 212 24.06 -9.72 -21.16
CA THR A 212 23.69 -8.96 -22.35
C THR A 212 22.36 -9.43 -22.92
N ASP A 213 21.63 -8.51 -23.59
CA ASP A 213 20.43 -8.84 -24.36
C ASP A 213 20.79 -9.63 -25.64
N LYS A 214 19.76 -10.01 -26.41
CA LYS A 214 19.91 -10.74 -27.69
C LYS A 214 20.74 -10.00 -28.75
N ASN A 215 20.96 -8.69 -28.61
CA ASN A 215 21.75 -7.87 -29.50
C ASN A 215 23.17 -7.62 -28.98
N GLY A 216 23.57 -8.26 -27.85
CA GLY A 216 24.88 -8.10 -27.22
C GLY A 216 25.03 -6.83 -26.38
N LYS A 217 23.96 -6.04 -26.18
CA LYS A 217 23.98 -4.85 -25.32
C LYS A 217 23.85 -5.28 -23.84
N LYS A 218 24.73 -4.76 -22.99
CA LYS A 218 24.66 -5.01 -21.54
C LYS A 218 23.34 -4.49 -20.99
N ARG A 219 22.65 -5.32 -20.20
CA ARG A 219 21.43 -4.89 -19.47
C ARG A 219 21.78 -3.89 -18.39
N ASP A 220 20.86 -3.00 -18.12
CA ASP A 220 20.99 -1.97 -17.09
C ASP A 220 19.72 -1.96 -16.22
N VAL A 221 19.86 -2.41 -14.97
CA VAL A 221 18.76 -2.51 -14.00
C VAL A 221 18.19 -1.14 -13.62
N THR A 222 18.86 -0.04 -13.97
CA THR A 222 18.40 1.33 -13.73
C THR A 222 17.58 1.92 -14.87
N GLN A 223 17.35 1.15 -15.95
CA GLN A 223 16.61 1.59 -17.13
C GLN A 223 15.34 0.76 -17.36
N THR A 224 14.40 1.34 -18.09
CA THR A 224 13.22 0.61 -18.58
C THR A 224 13.62 -0.44 -19.60
N THR A 225 12.86 -1.54 -19.67
CA THR A 225 13.04 -2.57 -20.69
C THR A 225 11.70 -3.21 -21.08
N LEU A 226 11.57 -3.55 -22.35
CA LEU A 226 10.54 -4.45 -22.88
C LEU A 226 11.10 -5.84 -23.25
N GLU A 227 12.33 -6.14 -22.83
CA GLU A 227 12.84 -7.51 -22.92
C GLU A 227 12.10 -8.39 -21.89
N PRO A 228 11.51 -9.54 -22.30
CA PRO A 228 10.86 -10.45 -21.38
C PRO A 228 11.82 -10.87 -20.24
N PRO A 229 11.45 -10.61 -18.97
CA PRO A 229 12.35 -10.89 -17.86
C PRO A 229 12.47 -12.39 -17.58
N LEU A 230 13.65 -12.80 -17.13
CA LEU A 230 13.86 -14.13 -16.57
C LEU A 230 13.28 -14.15 -15.15
N GLY A 231 12.44 -15.11 -14.84
CA GLY A 231 11.81 -15.27 -13.53
C GLY A 231 12.08 -16.62 -12.89
N SER A 232 11.63 -16.78 -11.64
CA SER A 232 11.61 -18.04 -10.89
C SER A 232 10.17 -18.57 -10.70
N GLY A 233 9.18 -17.74 -10.96
CA GLY A 233 7.78 -17.97 -10.63
C GLY A 233 7.05 -18.98 -11.52
N PRO A 234 5.78 -19.28 -11.20
CA PRO A 234 4.99 -20.29 -11.89
C PRO A 234 4.58 -19.91 -13.32
N TYR A 235 4.74 -18.65 -13.71
CA TYR A 235 4.46 -18.15 -15.05
C TYR A 235 5.66 -17.47 -15.67
N ARG A 236 5.67 -17.40 -17.00
CA ARG A 236 6.57 -16.56 -17.78
C ARG A 236 5.78 -15.71 -18.77
N LEU A 237 6.33 -14.59 -19.18
CA LEU A 237 5.75 -13.78 -20.23
C LEU A 237 5.90 -14.54 -21.56
N LYS A 238 4.76 -14.87 -22.20
CA LYS A 238 4.70 -15.59 -23.47
C LYS A 238 4.68 -14.64 -24.66
N ASP A 239 3.80 -13.64 -24.57
CA ASP A 239 3.53 -12.71 -25.66
C ASP A 239 3.04 -11.37 -25.10
N PHE A 240 3.29 -10.29 -25.85
CA PHE A 240 2.80 -8.98 -25.49
C PHE A 240 2.71 -8.03 -26.67
N ALA A 241 1.78 -7.09 -26.58
CA ALA A 241 1.72 -5.91 -27.42
C ALA A 241 1.82 -4.68 -26.51
N PRO A 242 2.91 -3.86 -26.60
CA PRO A 242 3.15 -2.74 -25.68
C PRO A 242 1.92 -1.84 -25.55
N GLY A 243 1.53 -1.57 -24.29
CA GLY A 243 0.37 -0.76 -23.96
C GLY A 243 -1.00 -1.32 -24.32
N ARG A 244 -1.08 -2.57 -24.80
CA ARG A 244 -2.32 -3.20 -25.28
C ARG A 244 -2.65 -4.51 -24.60
N SER A 245 -1.73 -5.47 -24.58
CA SER A 245 -2.00 -6.80 -24.03
C SER A 245 -0.75 -7.50 -23.53
N LEU A 246 -0.95 -8.41 -22.59
CA LEU A 246 0.06 -9.31 -22.02
C LEU A 246 -0.52 -10.72 -21.95
N VAL A 247 0.29 -11.72 -22.26
CA VAL A 247 -0.06 -13.12 -22.09
C VAL A 247 1.04 -13.80 -21.27
N TYR A 248 0.66 -14.25 -20.10
CA TYR A 248 1.49 -15.09 -19.25
C TYR A 248 1.10 -16.55 -19.45
N GLU A 249 2.07 -17.44 -19.58
CA GLU A 249 1.84 -18.87 -19.63
C GLU A 249 2.51 -19.61 -18.48
N LYS A 250 1.88 -20.65 -18.00
CA LYS A 250 2.37 -21.49 -16.93
C LYS A 250 3.66 -22.20 -17.35
N VAL A 251 4.61 -22.30 -16.45
CA VAL A 251 5.89 -22.99 -16.64
C VAL A 251 5.70 -24.47 -16.26
N ASP A 252 5.87 -25.38 -17.21
CA ASP A 252 5.60 -26.81 -17.02
C ASP A 252 6.48 -27.45 -15.93
N ASN A 253 7.73 -27.04 -15.86
CA ASN A 253 8.73 -27.55 -14.92
C ASN A 253 8.99 -26.57 -13.77
N TYR A 254 8.00 -25.83 -13.35
CA TYR A 254 8.14 -24.90 -12.23
C TYR A 254 8.63 -25.64 -10.98
N TRP A 255 9.73 -25.16 -10.41
CA TRP A 255 10.45 -25.80 -9.30
C TRP A 255 9.60 -25.91 -8.03
N GLY A 256 8.69 -24.96 -7.80
CA GLY A 256 7.90 -24.81 -6.57
C GLY A 256 6.49 -25.42 -6.64
N LYS A 257 6.14 -26.17 -7.70
CA LYS A 257 4.76 -26.65 -7.95
C LYS A 257 4.17 -27.49 -6.80
N ASP A 258 5.00 -28.21 -6.05
CA ASP A 258 4.59 -29.10 -4.96
C ASP A 258 4.78 -28.45 -3.56
N LEU A 259 5.12 -27.17 -3.50
CA LEU A 259 5.22 -26.46 -2.22
C LEU A 259 3.83 -26.28 -1.60
N ASN A 260 3.78 -26.50 -0.30
CA ASN A 260 2.57 -26.34 0.50
C ASN A 260 1.90 -24.95 0.35
N VAL A 261 2.67 -23.91 0.12
CA VAL A 261 2.18 -22.53 -0.13
C VAL A 261 1.72 -22.30 -1.57
N VAL A 262 1.94 -23.26 -2.47
CA VAL A 262 1.62 -23.16 -3.91
C VAL A 262 0.51 -24.11 -4.33
N VAL A 263 0.42 -25.29 -3.71
CA VAL A 263 -0.60 -26.32 -4.01
C VAL A 263 -2.00 -25.72 -3.99
N GLY A 264 -2.79 -25.97 -5.04
CA GLY A 264 -4.17 -25.47 -5.20
C GLY A 264 -4.27 -23.99 -5.59
N THR A 265 -3.14 -23.37 -5.94
CA THR A 265 -3.09 -21.99 -6.45
C THR A 265 -2.61 -21.94 -7.90
N ARG A 266 -2.83 -20.80 -8.56
CA ARG A 266 -2.30 -20.54 -9.92
C ARG A 266 -2.67 -21.64 -10.91
N ASN A 267 -3.97 -21.94 -10.99
CA ASN A 267 -4.47 -23.11 -11.70
C ASN A 267 -4.66 -22.90 -13.20
N PHE A 268 -4.63 -21.68 -13.70
CA PHE A 268 -4.80 -21.36 -15.12
C PHE A 268 -3.53 -21.69 -15.93
N GLN A 269 -3.71 -22.20 -17.17
CA GLN A 269 -2.60 -22.39 -18.12
C GLN A 269 -2.10 -21.05 -18.65
N GLN A 270 -3.03 -20.10 -18.88
CA GLN A 270 -2.70 -18.76 -19.35
C GLN A 270 -3.49 -17.70 -18.58
N ILE A 271 -2.82 -16.59 -18.30
CA ILE A 271 -3.42 -15.38 -17.77
C ILE A 271 -3.15 -14.28 -18.80
N ARG A 272 -4.23 -13.71 -19.34
CA ARG A 272 -4.17 -12.65 -20.33
C ARG A 272 -4.70 -11.35 -19.73
N TYR A 273 -3.99 -10.25 -19.96
CA TYR A 273 -4.43 -8.91 -19.61
C TYR A 273 -4.66 -8.10 -20.89
N GLU A 274 -5.84 -7.46 -20.98
CA GLU A 274 -6.18 -6.49 -22.00
C GLU A 274 -6.20 -5.09 -21.38
N TYR A 275 -5.44 -4.17 -21.95
CA TYR A 275 -5.31 -2.80 -21.46
C TYR A 275 -6.37 -1.90 -22.08
N PHE A 276 -7.04 -1.16 -21.21
CA PHE A 276 -8.04 -0.16 -21.55
C PHE A 276 -7.65 1.19 -20.95
N ARG A 277 -7.84 2.26 -21.71
CA ARG A 277 -7.65 3.64 -21.22
C ARG A 277 -8.93 4.20 -20.62
N ASP A 278 -10.08 3.64 -20.99
CA ASP A 278 -11.40 4.10 -20.59
C ASP A 278 -12.21 2.96 -19.98
N SER A 279 -12.84 3.24 -18.82
CA SER A 279 -13.60 2.23 -18.09
C SER A 279 -14.91 1.85 -18.76
N THR A 280 -15.48 2.73 -19.61
CA THR A 280 -16.69 2.45 -20.38
C THR A 280 -16.37 1.48 -21.50
N VAL A 281 -15.24 1.69 -22.20
CA VAL A 281 -14.77 0.75 -23.23
C VAL A 281 -14.48 -0.63 -22.62
N ALA A 282 -13.86 -0.67 -21.44
CA ALA A 282 -13.62 -1.92 -20.72
C ALA A 282 -14.93 -2.63 -20.30
N LEU A 283 -15.97 -1.88 -19.95
CA LEU A 283 -17.29 -2.43 -19.65
C LEU A 283 -17.95 -3.03 -20.90
N GLU A 284 -17.90 -2.34 -22.03
CA GLU A 284 -18.44 -2.85 -23.28
C GLU A 284 -17.64 -4.08 -23.79
N ALA A 285 -16.33 -4.10 -23.61
CA ALA A 285 -15.49 -5.28 -23.89
C ALA A 285 -15.89 -6.49 -23.02
N PHE A 286 -16.20 -6.25 -21.73
CA PHE A 286 -16.71 -7.30 -20.84
C PHE A 286 -18.09 -7.81 -21.30
N LYS A 287 -19.04 -6.93 -21.64
CA LYS A 287 -20.35 -7.31 -22.18
C LYS A 287 -20.23 -8.08 -23.50
N GLY A 288 -19.24 -7.72 -24.32
CA GLY A 288 -18.90 -8.38 -25.59
C GLY A 288 -18.12 -9.67 -25.46
N ASP A 289 -17.85 -10.16 -24.22
CA ASP A 289 -17.10 -11.39 -23.94
C ASP A 289 -15.61 -11.35 -24.41
N GLN A 290 -15.00 -10.17 -24.40
CA GLN A 290 -13.57 -10.05 -24.71
C GLN A 290 -12.69 -10.26 -23.46
N VAL A 291 -13.25 -10.06 -22.26
CA VAL A 291 -12.62 -10.31 -20.97
C VAL A 291 -13.57 -11.09 -20.06
N ASP A 292 -13.02 -11.88 -19.16
CA ASP A 292 -13.76 -12.83 -18.33
C ASP A 292 -14.14 -12.31 -16.96
N TRP A 293 -13.34 -11.40 -16.40
CA TRP A 293 -13.50 -10.83 -15.06
C TRP A 293 -13.35 -9.32 -15.08
N ARG A 294 -14.22 -8.65 -14.33
CA ARG A 294 -14.16 -7.22 -14.12
C ARG A 294 -14.51 -6.89 -12.66
N THR A 295 -13.78 -5.99 -12.06
CA THR A 295 -14.20 -5.27 -10.84
C THR A 295 -14.85 -3.95 -11.25
N GLU A 296 -15.98 -3.59 -10.60
CA GLU A 296 -16.73 -2.36 -10.90
C GLU A 296 -16.64 -1.35 -9.76
N ASN A 297 -15.92 -0.27 -9.99
CA ASN A 297 -15.76 0.81 -9.02
C ASN A 297 -16.86 1.88 -9.12
N SER A 298 -17.61 1.93 -10.22
CA SER A 298 -18.65 2.91 -10.45
C SER A 298 -19.98 2.46 -9.84
N ALA A 299 -20.47 3.17 -8.83
CA ALA A 299 -21.81 2.97 -8.26
C ALA A 299 -22.91 3.11 -9.32
N LYS A 300 -22.77 4.07 -10.24
CA LYS A 300 -23.70 4.27 -11.36
C LYS A 300 -23.73 3.04 -12.25
N ASN A 301 -22.57 2.57 -12.72
CA ASN A 301 -22.53 1.41 -13.60
C ASN A 301 -23.13 0.18 -12.92
N TRP A 302 -22.76 -0.08 -11.65
CA TRP A 302 -23.32 -1.20 -10.90
C TRP A 302 -24.83 -1.15 -10.79
N ALA A 303 -25.40 0.02 -10.59
CA ALA A 303 -26.85 0.21 -10.50
C ALA A 303 -27.58 0.12 -11.85
N THR A 304 -26.93 0.48 -12.98
CA THR A 304 -27.64 0.73 -14.22
C THR A 304 -27.10 0.01 -15.46
N ALA A 305 -25.87 -0.50 -15.44
CA ALA A 305 -25.21 -0.99 -16.64
C ALA A 305 -25.10 -2.52 -16.73
N TYR A 306 -25.42 -3.23 -15.64
CA TYR A 306 -25.31 -4.69 -15.57
C TYR A 306 -26.64 -5.43 -15.82
N ASP A 307 -27.68 -4.74 -16.35
CA ASP A 307 -28.88 -5.37 -16.86
C ASP A 307 -28.76 -5.59 -18.38
N PHE A 308 -28.01 -6.61 -18.78
CA PHE A 308 -27.85 -7.00 -20.20
C PHE A 308 -28.13 -8.51 -20.39
N PRO A 309 -28.32 -8.99 -21.65
CA PRO A 309 -28.82 -10.34 -21.91
C PRO A 309 -28.04 -11.45 -21.19
N ALA A 310 -26.72 -11.40 -21.19
CA ALA A 310 -25.90 -12.46 -20.56
C ALA A 310 -26.08 -12.54 -19.03
N VAL A 311 -26.40 -11.44 -18.36
CA VAL A 311 -26.75 -11.43 -16.92
C VAL A 311 -28.13 -12.05 -16.72
N ARG A 312 -29.13 -11.65 -17.52
CA ARG A 312 -30.49 -12.22 -17.46
C ARG A 312 -30.50 -13.72 -17.76
N ASP A 313 -29.65 -14.15 -18.70
CA ASP A 313 -29.46 -15.57 -19.10
C ASP A 313 -28.62 -16.35 -18.08
N LYS A 314 -28.13 -15.74 -17.00
CA LYS A 314 -27.25 -16.34 -15.99
C LYS A 314 -25.91 -16.84 -16.53
N LYS A 315 -25.45 -16.29 -17.67
CA LYS A 315 -24.12 -16.52 -18.23
C LYS A 315 -23.05 -15.66 -17.58
N VAL A 316 -23.46 -14.55 -16.98
CA VAL A 316 -22.63 -13.64 -16.19
C VAL A 316 -23.12 -13.63 -14.76
N VAL A 317 -22.20 -13.79 -13.82
CA VAL A 317 -22.44 -13.76 -12.38
C VAL A 317 -22.00 -12.42 -11.84
N LEU A 318 -22.90 -11.74 -11.11
CA LEU A 318 -22.60 -10.55 -10.34
C LEU A 318 -22.43 -10.94 -8.87
N GLU A 319 -21.33 -10.55 -8.25
CA GLU A 319 -21.03 -10.93 -6.87
C GLU A 319 -20.24 -9.83 -6.17
N GLU A 320 -20.47 -9.71 -4.86
CA GLU A 320 -19.77 -8.75 -4.01
C GLU A 320 -18.95 -9.49 -2.95
N PHE A 321 -17.71 -9.06 -2.74
CA PHE A 321 -16.80 -9.60 -1.75
C PHE A 321 -16.50 -8.56 -0.67
N ASP A 322 -16.63 -8.90 0.60
CA ASP A 322 -16.31 -8.01 1.72
C ASP A 322 -14.82 -7.67 1.74
N ILE A 323 -14.50 -6.40 1.92
CA ILE A 323 -13.13 -5.94 2.16
C ILE A 323 -12.84 -6.10 3.66
N ARG A 324 -11.88 -6.94 4.00
CA ARG A 324 -11.48 -7.23 5.40
C ARG A 324 -9.97 -7.15 5.62
N ASN A 325 -9.20 -6.93 4.56
CA ASN A 325 -7.74 -6.97 4.59
C ASN A 325 -7.08 -5.60 4.63
N ILE A 326 -7.85 -4.53 4.49
CA ILE A 326 -7.33 -3.17 4.40
C ILE A 326 -8.34 -2.17 4.96
N GLY A 327 -7.87 -1.21 5.75
CA GLY A 327 -8.58 0.03 6.05
C GLY A 327 -8.22 1.09 5.00
N VAL A 328 -9.11 2.03 4.75
CA VAL A 328 -8.86 3.11 3.79
C VAL A 328 -9.39 4.43 4.31
N MET A 329 -8.53 5.45 4.30
CA MET A 329 -8.96 6.85 4.32
C MET A 329 -8.86 7.40 2.90
N GLN A 330 -10.00 7.58 2.24
CA GLN A 330 -10.13 8.38 1.03
C GLN A 330 -10.72 9.74 1.40
N SER A 331 -10.16 10.83 0.90
CA SER A 331 -10.48 12.17 1.41
C SER A 331 -10.11 13.30 0.46
N PHE A 332 -10.67 14.48 0.73
CA PHE A 332 -10.05 15.74 0.31
C PHE A 332 -8.98 16.10 1.35
N ALA A 333 -7.73 16.06 0.95
CA ALA A 333 -6.58 16.30 1.83
C ALA A 333 -6.06 17.73 1.67
N PHE A 334 -5.87 18.41 2.81
CA PHE A 334 -5.34 19.77 2.84
C PHE A 334 -3.82 19.78 2.78
N ASN A 335 -3.24 20.71 2.03
CA ASN A 335 -1.84 21.04 2.16
C ASN A 335 -1.66 22.07 3.29
N ILE A 336 -1.33 21.61 4.50
CA ILE A 336 -1.16 22.51 5.67
C ILE A 336 0.14 23.31 5.65
N ARG A 337 0.97 23.14 4.62
CA ARG A 337 2.11 24.04 4.34
C ARG A 337 1.61 25.42 3.90
N ARG A 338 0.37 25.48 3.35
CA ARG A 338 -0.31 26.74 3.00
C ARG A 338 -0.86 27.38 4.28
N ASP A 339 -0.55 28.65 4.51
CA ASP A 339 -0.92 29.37 5.76
C ASP A 339 -2.41 29.32 6.07
N LYS A 340 -3.27 29.42 5.06
CA LYS A 340 -4.72 29.36 5.19
C LYS A 340 -5.25 28.05 5.78
N PHE A 341 -4.47 26.95 5.73
CA PHE A 341 -4.85 25.65 6.28
C PHE A 341 -4.10 25.25 7.54
N LYS A 342 -3.27 26.11 8.11
CA LYS A 342 -2.56 25.82 9.37
C LYS A 342 -3.52 25.69 10.55
N ASP A 343 -4.57 26.53 10.59
CA ASP A 343 -5.56 26.50 11.65
C ASP A 343 -6.55 25.33 11.48
N PRO A 344 -6.66 24.41 12.46
CA PRO A 344 -7.58 23.29 12.39
C PRO A 344 -9.07 23.70 12.32
N ARG A 345 -9.43 24.89 12.82
CA ARG A 345 -10.80 25.39 12.73
C ARG A 345 -11.21 25.66 11.29
N VAL A 346 -10.30 26.16 10.46
CA VAL A 346 -10.52 26.33 9.02
C VAL A 346 -10.77 24.96 8.37
N ARG A 347 -9.93 23.97 8.64
CA ARG A 347 -10.09 22.62 8.07
C ARG A 347 -11.40 21.95 8.52
N ARG A 348 -11.75 22.11 9.80
CA ARG A 348 -13.04 21.64 10.34
C ARG A 348 -14.23 22.31 9.67
N ALA A 349 -14.16 23.61 9.36
CA ALA A 349 -15.21 24.32 8.64
C ALA A 349 -15.49 23.72 7.25
N PHE A 350 -14.45 23.32 6.53
CA PHE A 350 -14.60 22.57 5.27
C PHE A 350 -15.33 21.25 5.47
N ASN A 351 -15.05 20.51 6.56
CA ASN A 351 -15.75 19.25 6.85
C ASN A 351 -17.25 19.47 7.08
N PHE A 352 -17.66 20.57 7.73
CA PHE A 352 -19.07 20.94 7.90
C PHE A 352 -19.75 21.32 6.57
N ALA A 353 -19.01 21.89 5.62
CA ALA A 353 -19.58 22.28 4.33
C ALA A 353 -19.76 21.08 3.35
N PHE A 354 -19.25 19.89 3.69
CA PHE A 354 -19.33 18.71 2.85
C PHE A 354 -20.60 17.88 3.15
N ASP A 355 -21.62 18.00 2.29
CA ASP A 355 -22.88 17.24 2.40
C ASP A 355 -22.74 15.87 1.72
N PHE A 356 -22.19 14.90 2.46
CA PHE A 356 -22.00 13.54 1.96
C PHE A 356 -23.33 12.83 1.69
N GLU A 357 -24.32 12.97 2.57
CA GLU A 357 -25.58 12.25 2.47
C GLU A 357 -26.32 12.61 1.18
N GLU A 358 -26.35 13.91 0.82
CA GLU A 358 -26.95 14.35 -0.43
C GLU A 358 -26.13 13.89 -1.64
N MET A 359 -24.79 13.95 -1.57
CA MET A 359 -23.92 13.39 -2.61
C MET A 359 -24.15 11.90 -2.79
N ASN A 360 -24.25 11.13 -1.71
CA ASN A 360 -24.49 9.70 -1.73
C ASN A 360 -25.81 9.37 -2.45
N LYS A 361 -26.86 10.14 -2.15
CA LYS A 361 -28.17 9.97 -2.79
C LYS A 361 -28.13 10.31 -4.28
N GLN A 362 -27.58 11.46 -4.66
CA GLN A 362 -27.64 11.97 -6.04
C GLN A 362 -26.63 11.32 -6.98
N ILE A 363 -25.42 11.02 -6.49
CA ILE A 363 -24.31 10.55 -7.33
C ILE A 363 -24.09 9.05 -7.17
N PHE A 364 -24.25 8.50 -5.95
CA PHE A 364 -23.86 7.14 -5.63
C PHE A 364 -25.03 6.19 -5.37
N PHE A 365 -26.25 6.61 -5.64
CA PHE A 365 -27.45 5.76 -5.49
C PHE A 365 -27.61 5.18 -4.07
N GLY A 366 -27.15 5.91 -3.04
CA GLY A 366 -27.21 5.49 -1.65
C GLY A 366 -26.26 4.34 -1.26
N GLN A 367 -25.30 3.99 -2.11
CA GLN A 367 -24.51 2.76 -1.95
C GLN A 367 -23.31 2.90 -0.99
N TYR A 368 -22.87 4.11 -0.65
CA TYR A 368 -21.66 4.34 0.13
C TYR A 368 -21.95 4.70 1.58
N LYS A 369 -20.92 4.55 2.41
CA LYS A 369 -20.87 5.05 3.78
C LYS A 369 -19.77 6.10 3.89
N ARG A 370 -19.98 7.12 4.73
CA ARG A 370 -18.95 8.09 5.04
C ARG A 370 -17.87 7.48 5.90
N ILE A 371 -16.60 7.75 5.59
CA ILE A 371 -15.44 7.31 6.36
C ILE A 371 -15.35 8.13 7.65
N ASN A 372 -15.13 7.46 8.79
CA ASN A 372 -14.98 8.08 10.10
C ASN A 372 -13.65 7.72 10.79
N SER A 373 -12.75 7.01 10.11
CA SER A 373 -11.46 6.57 10.63
C SER A 373 -10.44 6.48 9.51
N PHE A 374 -9.17 6.72 9.80
CA PHE A 374 -8.06 6.40 8.87
C PHE A 374 -7.89 4.89 8.68
N PHE A 375 -8.45 4.09 9.57
CA PHE A 375 -8.43 2.62 9.55
C PHE A 375 -9.84 2.05 9.33
N GLU A 376 -10.70 2.77 8.62
CA GLU A 376 -12.11 2.44 8.39
C GLU A 376 -12.30 0.99 7.93
N GLY A 377 -13.27 0.29 8.56
CA GLY A 377 -13.60 -1.09 8.23
C GLY A 377 -12.75 -2.16 8.94
N THR A 378 -11.82 -1.76 9.81
CA THR A 378 -10.95 -2.68 10.57
C THR A 378 -11.15 -2.50 12.09
N GLU A 379 -10.63 -3.44 12.88
CA GLU A 379 -10.60 -3.34 14.35
C GLU A 379 -9.66 -2.22 14.87
N LEU A 380 -8.83 -1.68 13.98
CA LEU A 380 -7.87 -0.62 14.29
C LEU A 380 -8.52 0.77 14.32
N ALA A 381 -9.74 0.90 13.80
CA ALA A 381 -10.49 2.15 13.78
C ALA A 381 -10.85 2.60 15.20
N SER A 382 -10.62 3.87 15.53
CA SER A 382 -11.06 4.46 16.80
C SER A 382 -12.57 4.68 16.78
N ALA A 383 -13.22 4.46 17.92
CA ALA A 383 -14.65 4.66 18.10
C ALA A 383 -14.96 5.08 19.55
N GLY A 384 -16.11 5.72 19.77
CA GLY A 384 -16.53 6.16 21.09
C GLY A 384 -15.51 7.06 21.80
N LEU A 385 -15.38 6.96 23.10
CA LEU A 385 -14.31 7.60 23.88
C LEU A 385 -13.13 6.63 24.03
N PRO A 386 -11.89 7.14 24.24
CA PRO A 386 -10.74 6.27 24.50
C PRO A 386 -10.86 5.61 25.86
N GLU A 387 -10.58 4.32 25.93
CA GLU A 387 -10.64 3.51 27.13
C GLU A 387 -9.37 2.64 27.28
N GLY A 388 -9.13 2.13 28.50
CA GLY A 388 -8.10 1.16 28.80
C GLY A 388 -6.72 1.55 28.24
N ARG A 389 -6.09 0.65 27.51
CA ARG A 389 -4.75 0.83 26.96
C ARG A 389 -4.65 1.98 25.94
N GLU A 390 -5.68 2.24 25.14
CA GLU A 390 -5.74 3.39 24.26
C GLU A 390 -5.64 4.70 25.03
N LEU A 391 -6.41 4.85 26.11
CA LEU A 391 -6.40 6.02 26.98
C LEU A 391 -5.04 6.20 27.67
N GLU A 392 -4.41 5.12 28.15
CA GLU A 392 -3.05 5.18 28.73
C GLU A 392 -2.02 5.74 27.72
N ILE A 393 -2.07 5.27 26.46
CA ILE A 393 -1.18 5.74 25.40
C ILE A 393 -1.44 7.22 25.10
N LEU A 394 -2.70 7.62 24.94
CA LEU A 394 -3.07 9.02 24.69
C LEU A 394 -2.64 9.96 25.83
N ASN A 395 -2.70 9.52 27.09
CA ASN A 395 -2.23 10.32 28.23
C ASN A 395 -0.74 10.68 28.13
N THR A 396 0.06 9.91 27.40
CA THR A 396 1.49 10.23 27.19
C THR A 396 1.72 11.46 26.30
N VAL A 397 0.69 11.90 25.56
CA VAL A 397 0.71 13.06 24.65
C VAL A 397 -0.39 14.08 24.96
N LYS A 398 -1.03 13.98 26.13
CA LYS A 398 -2.23 14.73 26.50
C LYS A 398 -2.14 16.24 26.27
N ASP A 399 -1.01 16.84 26.62
CA ASP A 399 -0.81 18.29 26.53
C ASP A 399 -0.47 18.77 25.09
N GLN A 400 -0.37 17.84 24.12
CA GLN A 400 0.03 18.11 22.73
C GLN A 400 -1.09 17.80 21.73
N VAL A 401 -2.25 17.36 22.20
CA VAL A 401 -3.39 16.97 21.34
C VAL A 401 -4.65 17.74 21.70
N PRO A 402 -5.61 17.89 20.78
CA PRO A 402 -6.89 18.53 21.09
C PRO A 402 -7.61 17.86 22.26
N PRO A 403 -8.19 18.61 23.22
CA PRO A 403 -8.86 18.04 24.37
C PRO A 403 -10.07 17.18 24.01
N GLU A 404 -10.69 17.42 22.86
CA GLU A 404 -11.80 16.63 22.31
C GLU A 404 -11.43 15.15 22.09
N VAL A 405 -10.14 14.84 21.89
CA VAL A 405 -9.61 13.47 21.86
C VAL A 405 -10.10 12.64 23.05
N PHE A 406 -10.23 13.26 24.24
CA PHE A 406 -10.61 12.60 25.49
C PHE A 406 -12.09 12.76 25.86
N THR A 407 -12.77 13.74 25.30
CA THR A 407 -14.07 14.18 25.80
C THR A 407 -15.24 13.97 24.83
N THR A 408 -14.93 13.74 23.56
CA THR A 408 -15.97 13.73 22.52
C THR A 408 -15.73 12.58 21.53
N PRO A 409 -16.69 11.70 21.28
CA PRO A 409 -16.60 10.73 20.19
C PRO A 409 -16.50 11.47 18.85
N TYR A 410 -15.51 11.07 18.01
CA TYR A 410 -15.40 11.66 16.69
C TYR A 410 -16.56 11.21 15.79
N SER A 411 -17.14 12.15 15.09
CA SER A 411 -18.08 11.89 14.00
C SER A 411 -18.08 13.04 13.00
N ASN A 412 -18.27 12.72 11.72
CA ASN A 412 -18.47 13.76 10.71
C ASN A 412 -19.85 14.41 10.84
N PRO A 413 -19.98 15.70 10.46
CA PRO A 413 -21.29 16.35 10.35
C PRO A 413 -22.21 15.58 9.39
N LYS A 414 -23.47 15.46 9.76
CA LYS A 414 -24.51 14.84 8.91
C LYS A 414 -25.26 15.93 8.14
N GLY A 415 -25.53 15.65 6.85
CA GLY A 415 -26.31 16.48 5.95
C GLY A 415 -27.57 15.74 5.46
N GLY A 416 -27.86 15.82 4.18
CA GLY A 416 -28.91 15.08 3.48
C GLY A 416 -30.22 15.83 3.28
N ASP A 417 -30.36 17.02 3.87
CA ASP A 417 -31.45 17.93 3.62
C ASP A 417 -31.01 19.41 3.73
N GLN A 418 -31.86 20.31 3.23
CA GLN A 418 -31.54 21.74 3.21
C GLN A 418 -31.38 22.37 4.61
N GLN A 419 -32.10 21.88 5.62
CA GLN A 419 -32.02 22.41 6.96
C GLN A 419 -30.73 21.99 7.64
N ALA A 420 -30.36 20.73 7.51
CA ALA A 420 -29.08 20.19 8.01
C ALA A 420 -27.89 20.93 7.36
N LEU A 421 -27.91 21.11 6.03
CA LEU A 421 -26.89 21.87 5.33
C LEU A 421 -26.77 23.31 5.82
N ARG A 422 -27.94 24.02 6.02
CA ARG A 422 -27.91 25.38 6.57
C ARG A 422 -27.28 25.45 7.96
N ASN A 423 -27.60 24.50 8.82
CA ASN A 423 -27.02 24.41 10.16
C ASN A 423 -25.51 24.18 10.08
N ASN A 424 -25.07 23.23 9.26
CA ASN A 424 -23.66 22.92 9.05
C ASN A 424 -22.88 24.14 8.50
N LEU A 425 -23.45 24.88 7.52
CA LEU A 425 -22.81 26.08 6.98
C LEU A 425 -22.72 27.22 8.01
N ARG A 426 -23.72 27.35 8.89
CA ARG A 426 -23.67 28.32 10.01
C ARG A 426 -22.54 27.96 10.98
N ASP A 427 -22.39 26.68 11.32
CA ASP A 427 -21.33 26.21 12.21
C ASP A 427 -19.94 26.36 11.54
N ALA A 428 -19.84 26.09 10.22
CA ALA A 428 -18.64 26.37 9.44
C ALA A 428 -18.25 27.84 9.47
N LEU A 429 -19.22 28.76 9.28
CA LEU A 429 -18.97 30.20 9.31
C LEU A 429 -18.49 30.66 10.70
N LYS A 430 -19.07 30.10 11.78
CA LYS A 430 -18.58 30.36 13.13
C LYS A 430 -17.11 29.98 13.30
N LEU A 431 -16.72 28.79 12.82
CA LEU A 431 -15.32 28.32 12.87
C LEU A 431 -14.39 29.23 12.06
N PHE A 432 -14.82 29.73 10.89
CA PHE A 432 -14.04 30.70 10.13
C PHE A 432 -13.86 32.02 10.91
N ARG A 433 -14.92 32.53 11.57
CA ARG A 433 -14.82 33.72 12.41
C ARG A 433 -13.85 33.53 13.58
N ASP A 434 -13.97 32.41 14.26
CA ASP A 434 -13.08 32.06 15.36
C ASP A 434 -11.60 31.94 14.88
N ALA A 435 -11.38 31.63 13.60
CA ALA A 435 -10.06 31.55 12.95
C ALA A 435 -9.59 32.90 12.36
N GLY A 436 -10.34 33.99 12.51
CA GLY A 436 -9.96 35.32 12.06
C GLY A 436 -10.41 35.69 10.63
N TYR A 437 -11.42 35.03 10.10
CA TYR A 437 -12.09 35.38 8.84
C TYR A 437 -13.48 35.95 9.12
N ASP A 438 -14.02 36.77 8.22
CA ASP A 438 -15.39 37.24 8.31
C ASP A 438 -15.98 37.49 6.91
N ILE A 439 -17.30 37.65 6.85
CA ILE A 439 -18.00 37.97 5.60
C ILE A 439 -18.02 39.48 5.38
N LYS A 440 -17.48 39.90 4.23
CA LYS A 440 -17.56 41.26 3.73
C LYS A 440 -18.02 41.23 2.27
N ASP A 441 -19.13 41.92 1.98
CA ASP A 441 -19.70 41.96 0.63
C ASP A 441 -19.88 40.56 0.02
N THR A 442 -20.50 39.65 0.79
CA THR A 442 -20.71 38.23 0.44
C THR A 442 -19.46 37.37 0.27
N LYS A 443 -18.26 37.92 0.54
CA LYS A 443 -16.97 37.25 0.40
C LYS A 443 -16.40 36.89 1.78
N LEU A 444 -15.90 35.70 1.91
CA LEU A 444 -15.11 35.32 3.09
C LEU A 444 -13.71 35.96 2.97
N VAL A 445 -13.37 36.83 3.87
CA VAL A 445 -12.08 37.57 3.86
C VAL A 445 -11.34 37.39 5.16
N ASN A 446 -10.03 37.43 5.11
CA ASN A 446 -9.20 37.56 6.29
C ASN A 446 -9.50 38.90 6.96
N ALA A 447 -9.94 38.89 8.22
CA ALA A 447 -10.39 40.08 8.94
C ALA A 447 -9.28 41.15 9.10
N LYS A 448 -8.00 40.74 9.07
CA LYS A 448 -6.83 41.65 9.21
C LYS A 448 -6.37 42.21 7.88
N THR A 449 -6.27 41.37 6.83
CA THR A 449 -5.69 41.75 5.53
C THR A 449 -6.73 42.17 4.50
N GLY A 450 -7.99 41.76 4.68
CA GLY A 450 -9.04 41.95 3.70
C GLY A 450 -8.94 41.01 2.47
N GLU A 451 -7.97 40.12 2.44
CA GLU A 451 -7.78 39.16 1.36
C GLU A 451 -8.91 38.14 1.33
N GLN A 452 -9.49 37.93 0.14
CA GLN A 452 -10.56 36.95 -0.04
C GLN A 452 -10.01 35.52 0.04
N PHE A 453 -10.75 34.65 0.76
CA PHE A 453 -10.39 33.23 0.86
C PHE A 453 -10.64 32.51 -0.47
N ALA A 454 -9.60 31.98 -1.04
CA ALA A 454 -9.65 31.23 -2.29
C ALA A 454 -8.93 29.89 -2.14
N VAL A 455 -9.48 28.84 -2.80
CA VAL A 455 -8.89 27.51 -2.83
C VAL A 455 -8.88 26.92 -4.22
N GLU A 456 -7.86 26.11 -4.50
CA GLU A 456 -7.76 25.25 -5.67
C GLU A 456 -7.86 23.78 -5.27
N PHE A 457 -8.78 23.05 -5.89
CA PHE A 457 -8.78 21.60 -5.88
C PHE A 457 -8.02 21.11 -7.11
N LEU A 458 -6.91 20.45 -6.90
CA LEU A 458 -6.11 19.83 -7.96
C LEU A 458 -6.55 18.38 -8.13
N VAL A 459 -6.92 17.98 -9.34
CA VAL A 459 -7.37 16.63 -9.70
C VAL A 459 -6.77 16.18 -11.02
N ASP A 460 -6.69 14.88 -11.25
CA ASP A 460 -6.10 14.26 -12.44
C ASP A 460 -7.11 13.46 -13.28
N ASP A 461 -8.38 13.43 -12.86
CA ASP A 461 -9.42 12.70 -13.57
C ASP A 461 -10.80 13.38 -13.49
N PRO A 462 -11.66 13.18 -14.51
CA PRO A 462 -13.00 13.79 -14.54
C PRO A 462 -13.96 13.27 -13.46
N ALA A 463 -13.74 12.07 -12.92
CA ALA A 463 -14.60 11.54 -11.86
C ALA A 463 -14.37 12.29 -10.56
N SER A 464 -13.11 12.55 -10.23
CA SER A 464 -12.72 13.38 -9.08
C SER A 464 -13.20 14.81 -9.22
N GLU A 465 -13.11 15.39 -10.42
CA GLU A 465 -13.66 16.73 -10.69
C GLU A 465 -15.17 16.82 -10.41
N ARG A 466 -15.95 15.80 -10.76
CA ARG A 466 -17.39 15.76 -10.50
C ARG A 466 -17.71 15.87 -9.01
N PHE A 467 -16.89 15.27 -8.15
CA PHE A 467 -17.07 15.36 -6.69
C PHE A 467 -16.75 16.77 -6.17
N VAL A 468 -15.72 17.40 -6.71
CA VAL A 468 -15.39 18.81 -6.42
C VAL A 468 -16.52 19.72 -6.84
N LEU A 469 -17.07 19.54 -8.04
CA LEU A 469 -18.18 20.35 -8.56
C LEU A 469 -19.46 20.19 -7.73
N PHE A 470 -19.70 19.04 -7.12
CA PHE A 470 -20.80 18.86 -6.17
C PHE A 470 -20.56 19.62 -4.86
N TYR A 471 -19.31 19.62 -4.37
CA TYR A 471 -18.94 20.27 -3.10
C TYR A 471 -18.84 21.80 -3.22
N LYS A 472 -18.43 22.31 -4.37
CA LYS A 472 -18.18 23.73 -4.67
C LYS A 472 -19.33 24.67 -4.25
N PRO A 473 -20.62 24.43 -4.58
CA PRO A 473 -21.68 25.34 -4.20
C PRO A 473 -21.82 25.59 -2.70
N SER A 474 -21.55 24.57 -1.87
CA SER A 474 -21.58 24.72 -0.40
C SER A 474 -20.46 25.63 0.10
N LEU A 475 -19.27 25.54 -0.46
CA LEU A 475 -18.13 26.41 -0.13
C LEU A 475 -18.36 27.85 -0.64
N GLU A 476 -18.91 28.02 -1.84
CA GLU A 476 -19.23 29.35 -2.41
C GLU A 476 -20.32 30.07 -1.59
N ARG A 477 -21.25 29.34 -0.99
CA ARG A 477 -22.24 29.92 -0.05
C ARG A 477 -21.62 30.47 1.23
N LEU A 478 -20.38 30.01 1.58
CA LEU A 478 -19.57 30.59 2.65
C LEU A 478 -18.73 31.78 2.19
N GLY A 479 -18.83 32.21 0.92
CA GLY A 479 -18.04 33.31 0.36
C GLY A 479 -16.62 32.93 -0.09
N ILE A 480 -16.34 31.63 -0.23
CA ILE A 480 -15.04 31.11 -0.67
C ILE A 480 -14.98 31.07 -2.20
N VAL A 481 -13.88 31.51 -2.79
CA VAL A 481 -13.60 31.28 -4.24
C VAL A 481 -13.07 29.87 -4.40
N VAL A 482 -13.76 29.04 -5.20
CA VAL A 482 -13.40 27.64 -5.42
C VAL A 482 -13.04 27.41 -6.88
N ASN A 483 -11.80 27.02 -7.13
CA ASN A 483 -11.28 26.62 -8.43
C ASN A 483 -11.08 25.11 -8.48
N SER A 484 -11.58 24.45 -9.53
CA SER A 484 -11.24 23.06 -9.86
C SER A 484 -10.21 23.07 -10.98
N ARG A 485 -9.08 22.40 -10.79
CA ARG A 485 -7.99 22.32 -11.76
C ARG A 485 -7.72 20.87 -12.12
N THR A 486 -8.22 20.45 -13.27
CA THR A 486 -7.93 19.13 -13.83
C THR A 486 -6.68 19.23 -14.69
N VAL A 487 -5.71 18.34 -14.46
CA VAL A 487 -4.43 18.25 -15.19
C VAL A 487 -4.18 16.80 -15.60
N ASP A 488 -3.23 16.59 -16.54
CA ASP A 488 -2.79 15.24 -16.86
C ASP A 488 -1.97 14.60 -15.73
N ALA A 489 -1.83 13.27 -15.75
CA ALA A 489 -1.16 12.51 -14.69
C ALA A 489 0.30 12.95 -14.46
N ALA A 490 1.04 13.30 -15.52
CA ALA A 490 2.44 13.73 -15.38
C ALA A 490 2.55 15.10 -14.69
N GLN A 491 1.67 16.03 -15.07
CA GLN A 491 1.59 17.35 -14.43
C GLN A 491 1.11 17.22 -12.98
N TYR A 492 0.13 16.34 -12.72
CA TYR A 492 -0.35 16.06 -11.37
C TYR A 492 0.77 15.58 -10.46
N GLU A 493 1.50 14.55 -10.87
CA GLU A 493 2.65 14.01 -10.13
C GLU A 493 3.74 15.05 -9.88
N ASN A 494 4.05 15.88 -10.87
CA ASN A 494 5.04 16.95 -10.70
C ASN A 494 4.60 17.98 -9.66
N ARG A 495 3.32 18.38 -9.67
CA ARG A 495 2.77 19.32 -8.70
C ARG A 495 2.71 18.70 -7.28
N LEU A 496 2.37 17.42 -7.16
CA LEU A 496 2.41 16.70 -5.88
C LEU A 496 3.82 16.71 -5.28
N ARG A 497 4.85 16.40 -6.08
CA ARG A 497 6.25 16.38 -5.62
C ARG A 497 6.76 17.73 -5.16
N GLN A 498 6.22 18.82 -5.71
CA GLN A 498 6.56 20.20 -5.35
C GLN A 498 5.63 20.78 -4.27
N TRP A 499 4.65 20.01 -3.81
CA TRP A 499 3.57 20.46 -2.92
C TRP A 499 2.83 21.70 -3.43
N ASP A 500 2.70 21.80 -4.77
CA ASP A 500 2.02 22.91 -5.44
C ASP A 500 0.52 22.63 -5.61
N TYR A 501 -0.19 22.62 -4.51
CA TYR A 501 -1.65 22.47 -4.43
C TYR A 501 -2.19 23.01 -3.12
N ASP A 502 -3.48 23.29 -3.07
CA ASP A 502 -4.22 23.61 -1.86
C ASP A 502 -4.91 22.38 -1.29
N ILE A 503 -5.72 21.71 -2.10
CA ILE A 503 -6.50 20.51 -1.75
C ILE A 503 -6.39 19.50 -2.89
N ILE A 504 -6.20 18.24 -2.54
CA ILE A 504 -6.17 17.10 -3.48
C ILE A 504 -7.13 16.00 -3.03
N VAL A 505 -7.48 15.09 -3.92
CA VAL A 505 -8.05 13.79 -3.53
C VAL A 505 -6.89 12.86 -3.19
N ALA A 506 -6.87 12.36 -1.97
CA ALA A 506 -5.83 11.45 -1.50
C ALA A 506 -6.41 10.23 -0.78
N SER A 507 -5.71 9.10 -0.90
CA SER A 507 -6.07 7.85 -0.24
C SER A 507 -4.87 7.23 0.45
N TRP A 508 -5.07 6.76 1.67
CA TRP A 508 -4.11 5.96 2.42
C TRP A 508 -4.73 4.61 2.74
N GLY A 509 -4.19 3.56 2.11
CA GLY A 509 -4.51 2.19 2.44
C GLY A 509 -3.75 1.77 3.70
N GLN A 510 -4.45 1.17 4.65
CA GLN A 510 -3.90 0.75 5.93
C GLN A 510 -3.95 -0.76 6.04
N SER A 511 -2.81 -1.39 6.29
CA SER A 511 -2.75 -2.82 6.55
C SER A 511 -3.43 -3.17 7.87
N LEU A 512 -3.67 -4.46 8.11
CA LEU A 512 -4.16 -4.94 9.40
C LEU A 512 -3.09 -4.92 10.51
N SER A 513 -1.85 -4.65 10.14
CA SER A 513 -0.73 -4.48 11.07
C SER A 513 0.10 -3.28 10.64
N PRO A 514 -0.39 -2.06 10.89
CA PRO A 514 0.36 -0.84 10.57
C PRO A 514 1.70 -0.82 11.32
N GLY A 515 2.72 -0.31 10.64
CA GLY A 515 4.09 -0.28 11.13
C GLY A 515 4.91 0.86 10.54
N ASN A 516 6.03 0.53 9.91
CA ASN A 516 7.02 1.50 9.41
C ASN A 516 6.49 2.45 8.34
N GLU A 517 5.45 2.06 7.57
CA GLU A 517 4.80 2.93 6.58
C GLU A 517 4.13 4.16 7.22
N GLN A 518 3.77 4.10 8.49
CA GLN A 518 3.17 5.24 9.21
C GLN A 518 4.15 6.42 9.30
N ARG A 519 5.46 6.15 9.31
CA ARG A 519 6.47 7.22 9.23
C ARG A 519 6.41 7.97 7.90
N ASP A 520 6.25 7.26 6.79
CA ASP A 520 6.11 7.87 5.47
C ASP A 520 4.80 8.65 5.31
N PHE A 521 3.73 8.18 5.95
CA PHE A 521 2.40 8.79 5.85
C PHE A 521 2.26 10.07 6.69
N TRP A 522 2.77 10.09 7.93
CA TRP A 522 2.39 11.10 8.91
C TRP A 522 3.54 11.76 9.66
N SER A 523 4.79 11.26 9.58
CA SER A 523 5.87 11.80 10.40
C SER A 523 6.31 13.18 9.97
N SER A 524 6.79 13.96 10.94
CA SER A 524 7.40 15.28 10.71
C SER A 524 8.59 15.20 9.74
N ALA A 525 9.38 14.13 9.81
CA ALA A 525 10.53 13.91 8.92
C ALA A 525 10.10 13.73 7.46
N ALA A 526 8.96 13.06 7.20
CA ALA A 526 8.44 12.85 5.86
C ALA A 526 7.83 14.12 5.23
N ALA A 527 7.44 15.11 6.05
CA ALA A 527 6.75 16.31 5.57
C ALA A 527 7.56 17.13 4.56
N ASP A 528 8.89 17.10 4.62
CA ASP A 528 9.78 17.85 3.73
C ASP A 528 10.50 16.96 2.70
N GLN A 529 10.16 15.67 2.63
CA GLN A 529 10.76 14.73 1.68
C GLN A 529 9.92 14.65 0.41
N PRO A 530 10.43 15.14 -0.75
CA PRO A 530 9.75 15.00 -2.03
C PRO A 530 9.44 13.53 -2.35
N GLY A 531 8.19 13.26 -2.73
CA GLY A 531 7.75 11.89 -3.04
C GLY A 531 7.33 11.06 -1.82
N SER A 532 7.40 11.61 -0.59
CA SER A 532 6.78 10.98 0.57
C SER A 532 5.26 10.99 0.46
N ARG A 533 4.61 10.11 1.19
CA ARG A 533 3.15 10.08 1.27
C ARG A 533 2.58 11.00 2.35
N ASN A 534 3.40 11.80 3.03
CA ASN A 534 2.93 12.90 3.87
C ASN A 534 2.50 14.09 3.00
N MET A 535 1.50 13.88 2.16
CA MET A 535 0.95 14.87 1.24
C MET A 535 0.36 16.07 1.99
N ILE A 536 -0.13 15.86 3.19
CA ILE A 536 -0.72 16.89 4.05
C ILE A 536 0.33 17.88 4.55
N GLY A 537 1.55 17.42 4.83
CA GLY A 537 2.62 18.22 5.44
C GLY A 537 2.55 18.22 6.97
N ILE A 538 2.13 17.12 7.56
CA ILE A 538 2.03 16.97 9.01
C ILE A 538 3.42 17.11 9.65
N LYS A 539 3.52 18.01 10.63
CA LYS A 539 4.66 18.16 11.54
C LYS A 539 4.11 18.28 12.94
N ASN A 540 3.95 17.15 13.62
CA ASN A 540 3.31 17.10 14.92
C ASN A 540 4.04 16.11 15.84
N PRO A 541 4.74 16.58 16.90
CA PRO A 541 5.51 15.73 17.81
C PRO A 541 4.68 14.65 18.51
N ALA A 542 3.39 14.91 18.78
CA ALA A 542 2.50 13.90 19.36
C ALA A 542 2.25 12.75 18.39
N ILE A 543 2.05 13.08 17.10
CA ILE A 543 1.87 12.07 16.05
C ILE A 543 3.18 11.29 15.86
N ASP A 544 4.35 11.96 15.81
CA ASP A 544 5.65 11.28 15.73
C ASP A 544 5.81 10.25 16.85
N LYS A 545 5.47 10.63 18.09
CA LYS A 545 5.54 9.75 19.26
C LYS A 545 4.56 8.57 19.15
N LEU A 546 3.35 8.80 18.67
CA LEU A 546 2.35 7.75 18.47
C LEU A 546 2.74 6.79 17.34
N ILE A 547 3.37 7.27 16.27
CA ILE A 547 3.93 6.43 15.20
C ILE A 547 4.96 5.45 15.78
N GLU A 548 5.94 5.95 16.54
CA GLU A 548 6.93 5.08 17.19
C GLU A 548 6.26 4.09 18.15
N ARG A 549 5.19 4.53 18.83
CA ARG A 549 4.43 3.65 19.72
C ARG A 549 3.71 2.52 18.95
N VAL A 550 3.24 2.76 17.73
CA VAL A 550 2.66 1.75 16.83
C VAL A 550 3.73 0.77 16.36
N ILE A 551 4.89 1.26 15.91
CA ILE A 551 5.96 0.42 15.34
C ILE A 551 6.55 -0.53 16.39
N PHE A 552 6.74 -0.06 17.63
CA PHE A 552 7.38 -0.82 18.69
C PHE A 552 6.40 -1.49 19.66
N THR A 553 5.21 -1.83 19.19
CA THR A 553 4.21 -2.59 19.96
C THR A 553 4.70 -3.99 20.31
N LYS A 554 4.23 -4.53 21.43
CA LYS A 554 4.68 -5.83 21.93
C LYS A 554 3.81 -6.99 21.47
N ASP A 555 2.52 -6.75 21.31
CA ASP A 555 1.52 -7.74 20.94
C ASP A 555 0.38 -7.10 20.13
N ARG A 556 -0.60 -7.90 19.72
CA ARG A 556 -1.73 -7.45 18.90
C ARG A 556 -2.62 -6.45 19.61
N ASP A 557 -2.93 -6.66 20.86
CA ASP A 557 -3.82 -5.78 21.63
C ASP A 557 -3.17 -4.41 21.82
N ASP A 558 -1.86 -4.40 22.04
CA ASP A 558 -1.06 -3.20 22.14
C ASP A 558 -1.01 -2.45 20.79
N LEU A 559 -0.89 -3.16 19.66
CA LEU A 559 -0.97 -2.56 18.32
C LEU A 559 -2.33 -1.93 18.06
N VAL A 560 -3.41 -2.63 18.37
CA VAL A 560 -4.78 -2.11 18.20
C VAL A 560 -4.96 -0.82 19.02
N ALA A 561 -4.55 -0.84 20.29
CA ALA A 561 -4.65 0.33 21.15
C ALA A 561 -3.80 1.52 20.67
N ALA A 562 -2.56 1.27 20.27
CA ALA A 562 -1.66 2.32 19.76
C ALA A 562 -2.17 2.91 18.44
N THR A 563 -2.71 2.07 17.56
CA THR A 563 -3.27 2.51 16.28
C THR A 563 -4.54 3.34 16.47
N LYS A 564 -5.44 2.91 17.37
CA LYS A 564 -6.63 3.71 17.73
C LYS A 564 -6.25 5.08 18.30
N ALA A 565 -5.21 5.14 19.13
CA ALA A 565 -4.70 6.41 19.65
C ALA A 565 -4.18 7.32 18.53
N LEU A 566 -3.41 6.79 17.58
CA LEU A 566 -2.92 7.53 16.40
C LEU A 566 -4.09 8.01 15.53
N ASP A 567 -5.02 7.11 15.19
CA ASP A 567 -6.22 7.41 14.39
C ASP A 567 -7.01 8.57 14.98
N ARG A 568 -7.30 8.53 16.28
CA ARG A 568 -8.05 9.56 16.99
C ARG A 568 -7.36 10.93 16.94
N VAL A 569 -6.05 10.97 17.11
CA VAL A 569 -5.30 12.23 17.02
C VAL A 569 -5.26 12.76 15.59
N LEU A 570 -5.11 11.91 14.58
CA LEU A 570 -5.21 12.31 13.17
C LEU A 570 -6.59 12.91 12.85
N LEU A 571 -7.68 12.27 13.29
CA LEU A 571 -9.06 12.72 13.06
C LEU A 571 -9.33 14.08 13.70
N TRP A 572 -8.99 14.29 14.97
CA TRP A 572 -9.27 15.52 15.70
C TRP A 572 -8.38 16.72 15.29
N ASN A 573 -7.38 16.49 14.45
CA ASN A 573 -6.63 17.55 13.77
C ASN A 573 -7.25 18.00 12.45
N PHE A 574 -8.30 17.33 11.96
CA PHE A 574 -9.01 17.67 10.72
C PHE A 574 -8.09 17.87 9.51
N TYR A 575 -7.08 17.02 9.36
CA TYR A 575 -6.14 17.09 8.24
C TYR A 575 -6.79 16.82 6.88
N VAL A 576 -7.97 16.20 6.89
CA VAL A 576 -8.72 15.80 5.71
C VAL A 576 -10.21 16.06 5.90
N VAL A 577 -10.95 16.16 4.79
CA VAL A 577 -12.40 15.96 4.75
C VAL A 577 -12.63 14.51 4.30
N PRO A 578 -13.00 13.59 5.21
CA PRO A 578 -13.22 12.20 4.86
C PRO A 578 -14.32 12.05 3.81
N GLN A 579 -14.07 11.21 2.83
CA GLN A 579 -15.01 10.89 1.77
C GLN A 579 -15.81 9.63 2.14
N TRP A 580 -15.80 8.60 1.32
CA TRP A 580 -16.69 7.44 1.43
C TRP A 580 -15.98 6.13 1.13
N THR A 581 -16.58 5.07 1.62
CA THR A 581 -16.22 3.69 1.29
C THR A 581 -17.46 2.87 0.99
N TYR A 582 -17.30 1.84 0.17
CA TYR A 582 -18.34 0.85 -0.05
C TYR A 582 -18.18 -0.35 0.89
N GLY A 583 -16.97 -0.67 1.28
CA GLY A 583 -16.64 -1.82 2.13
C GLY A 583 -16.69 -3.18 1.42
N LYS A 584 -16.93 -3.19 0.11
CA LYS A 584 -16.98 -4.40 -0.72
C LYS A 584 -16.35 -4.17 -2.08
N VAL A 585 -15.91 -5.24 -2.71
CA VAL A 585 -15.54 -5.27 -4.12
C VAL A 585 -16.71 -5.84 -4.92
N ARG A 586 -17.22 -5.05 -5.86
CA ARG A 586 -18.22 -5.51 -6.83
C ARG A 586 -17.50 -6.21 -7.97
N SER A 587 -17.90 -7.43 -8.30
CA SER A 587 -17.34 -8.18 -9.39
C SER A 587 -18.40 -8.67 -10.38
N ALA A 588 -18.05 -8.71 -11.65
CA ALA A 588 -18.81 -9.35 -12.70
C ALA A 588 -17.90 -10.35 -13.42
N ARG A 589 -18.38 -11.55 -13.67
CA ARG A 589 -17.62 -12.56 -14.39
C ARG A 589 -18.50 -13.41 -15.28
N TRP A 590 -17.96 -13.83 -16.39
CA TRP A 590 -18.53 -14.90 -17.18
C TRP A 590 -18.43 -16.22 -16.41
N ASP A 591 -19.51 -17.02 -16.34
CA ASP A 591 -19.58 -18.21 -15.50
C ASP A 591 -18.85 -19.41 -16.12
N ARG A 592 -17.52 -19.30 -16.15
CA ARG A 592 -16.56 -20.30 -16.66
C ARG A 592 -15.59 -20.79 -15.62
N PHE A 593 -15.75 -20.31 -14.39
CA PHE A 593 -14.76 -20.51 -13.32
C PHE A 593 -15.41 -21.06 -12.07
N SER A 594 -14.65 -21.86 -11.35
CA SER A 594 -14.99 -22.32 -10.02
C SER A 594 -13.91 -21.96 -9.02
N ARG A 595 -14.24 -22.03 -7.75
CA ARG A 595 -13.39 -21.64 -6.62
C ARG A 595 -13.61 -22.60 -5.45
N PRO A 596 -12.72 -22.59 -4.42
CA PRO A 596 -12.96 -23.29 -3.16
C PRO A 596 -14.28 -22.85 -2.49
N GLU A 597 -14.90 -23.76 -1.76
CA GLU A 597 -16.09 -23.43 -0.94
C GLU A 597 -15.75 -22.43 0.15
N THR A 598 -14.62 -22.63 0.82
CA THR A 598 -14.11 -21.73 1.86
C THR A 598 -13.20 -20.70 1.23
N MET A 599 -13.61 -19.44 1.30
CA MET A 599 -12.80 -18.31 0.84
C MET A 599 -11.89 -17.81 1.97
N PRO A 600 -10.67 -17.34 1.67
CA PRO A 600 -9.78 -16.80 2.69
C PRO A 600 -10.35 -15.53 3.31
N LYS A 601 -10.24 -15.41 4.62
CA LYS A 601 -10.84 -14.30 5.40
C LYS A 601 -10.38 -12.92 4.92
N TYR A 602 -9.12 -12.81 4.50
CA TYR A 602 -8.48 -11.54 4.11
C TYR A 602 -8.11 -11.48 2.63
N GLY A 603 -8.46 -12.48 1.85
CA GLY A 603 -8.04 -12.60 0.45
C GLY A 603 -8.97 -11.93 -0.57
N LEU A 604 -9.99 -11.18 -0.15
CA LEU A 604 -11.03 -10.67 -1.05
C LEU A 604 -11.62 -11.82 -1.90
N ALA A 605 -11.71 -11.58 -3.23
CA ALA A 605 -12.08 -12.63 -4.20
C ALA A 605 -10.97 -13.68 -4.41
N ALA A 606 -9.72 -13.35 -4.07
CA ALA A 606 -8.51 -14.14 -4.37
C ALA A 606 -8.46 -14.64 -5.83
N PHE A 607 -9.03 -13.86 -6.75
CA PHE A 607 -9.06 -14.14 -8.18
C PHE A 607 -7.85 -13.52 -8.89
N PRO A 608 -7.16 -14.25 -9.78
CA PRO A 608 -7.40 -15.61 -10.24
C PRO A 608 -6.66 -16.68 -9.39
N THR A 609 -5.99 -16.29 -8.30
CA THR A 609 -4.96 -17.09 -7.61
C THR A 609 -5.42 -18.46 -7.18
N ILE A 610 -6.61 -18.58 -6.55
CA ILE A 610 -7.14 -19.85 -6.03
C ILE A 610 -8.31 -20.41 -6.85
N TRP A 611 -8.68 -19.72 -7.92
CA TRP A 611 -9.75 -20.14 -8.84
C TRP A 611 -9.20 -21.05 -9.95
N TRP A 612 -10.09 -21.74 -10.64
CA TRP A 612 -9.73 -22.59 -11.79
C TRP A 612 -10.76 -22.46 -12.91
N PHE A 613 -10.33 -22.82 -14.10
CA PHE A 613 -11.21 -22.97 -15.26
C PHE A 613 -12.08 -24.20 -15.08
N ASP A 614 -13.39 -24.04 -15.15
CA ASP A 614 -14.38 -25.10 -15.00
C ASP A 614 -14.91 -25.49 -16.38
N ALA A 615 -14.51 -26.66 -16.87
CA ALA A 615 -14.84 -27.11 -18.20
C ALA A 615 -16.36 -27.30 -18.40
N ASP A 616 -17.08 -27.78 -17.39
CA ASP A 616 -18.54 -28.00 -17.47
C ASP A 616 -19.31 -26.68 -17.52
N LYS A 617 -18.88 -25.69 -16.79
CA LYS A 617 -19.42 -24.33 -16.88
C LYS A 617 -19.09 -23.68 -18.21
N ALA A 618 -17.84 -23.78 -18.62
CA ALA A 618 -17.38 -23.20 -19.90
C ALA A 618 -18.08 -23.81 -21.11
N ALA A 619 -18.43 -25.09 -21.08
CA ALA A 619 -19.22 -25.72 -22.11
C ALA A 619 -20.63 -25.11 -22.27
N LYS A 620 -21.22 -24.63 -21.16
CA LYS A 620 -22.53 -23.94 -21.16
C LYS A 620 -22.42 -22.46 -21.56
N VAL A 621 -21.25 -21.87 -21.37
CA VAL A 621 -20.95 -20.45 -21.63
C VAL A 621 -19.67 -20.36 -22.48
N PRO A 622 -19.69 -20.87 -23.75
CA PRO A 622 -18.50 -20.87 -24.60
C PRO A 622 -18.04 -19.43 -24.85
N GLN A 623 -16.72 -19.26 -24.93
CA GLN A 623 -16.13 -17.98 -25.28
C GLN A 623 -16.52 -17.58 -26.68
N ARG A 624 -16.89 -16.34 -26.91
CA ARG A 624 -17.06 -15.81 -28.25
C ARG A 624 -15.68 -15.66 -28.90
N SER A 625 -15.55 -16.17 -30.11
CA SER A 625 -14.32 -16.11 -30.92
C SER A 625 -14.01 -14.68 -31.36
#